data_6974dbc7789355e378cad124de4c5706
#
_entry.id   6974dbc7789355e378cad124de4c5706
#
_cell.length_a   1.000
_cell.length_b   1.000
_cell.length_c   1.000
_cell.angle_alpha   90.00
_cell.angle_beta   90.00
_cell.angle_gamma   90.00
#
_symmetry.space_group_name_H-M   'P 1'
#
loop_
_entity.id
_entity.type
_entity.pdbx_description
1 polymer ?
#
loop_
_entity_poly.entity_id
_entity_poly.type
_entity_poly.pdbx_seq_one_letter_code
_entity_poly.pdbx_strand_id
1 'polypeptide(L)'
;MVVASVLASYLFYLITPIKSETSELLSRTKPHVLDILIAFFGGLAGVIATTVKNKATTITVIPGVAIATALMPPLCTVGYAMAVGNWPYFIGAFYLFLLNSVFICLSTFIVLRLLNFPKVKFVNPKIERKVKIYVFTVLLLIVIPSVFKFYHIIHESIFIQSADNFIKNEISINPEIEVLTKELNYEDENPEIILNIGGKYINE
;
A
#
# COMPACT_ATOMS: atom_id res chain seq x y z
N MET A 1 8.65 17.16 2.66
CA MET A 1 8.89 16.08 1.70
C MET A 1 7.61 15.74 0.93
N VAL A 2 6.50 15.34 1.57
CA VAL A 2 5.26 14.90 0.89
C VAL A 2 4.77 15.91 -0.16
N VAL A 3 4.56 17.17 0.24
CA VAL A 3 4.10 18.23 -0.67
C VAL A 3 5.09 18.46 -1.83
N ALA A 4 6.39 18.43 -1.53
CA ALA A 4 7.42 18.62 -2.56
C ALA A 4 7.43 17.47 -3.58
N SER A 5 7.24 16.21 -3.13
CA SER A 5 7.18 15.04 -4.03
C SER A 5 5.95 15.10 -4.94
N VAL A 6 4.79 15.43 -4.38
CA VAL A 6 3.54 15.57 -5.16
C VAL A 6 3.66 16.70 -6.16
N LEU A 7 4.16 17.87 -5.74
CA LEU A 7 4.34 19.02 -6.64
C LEU A 7 5.36 18.74 -7.75
N ALA A 8 6.49 18.12 -7.42
CA ALA A 8 7.51 17.77 -8.41
C ALA A 8 6.94 16.80 -9.46
N SER A 9 6.21 15.76 -9.02
CA SER A 9 5.56 14.83 -9.92
C SER A 9 4.46 15.48 -10.76
N TYR A 10 3.62 16.28 -10.14
CA TYR A 10 2.57 17.04 -10.82
C TYR A 10 3.13 17.95 -11.94
N LEU A 11 4.16 18.74 -11.62
CA LEU A 11 4.83 19.61 -12.59
C LEU A 11 5.50 18.83 -13.71
N PHE A 12 6.17 17.72 -13.36
CA PHE A 12 6.80 16.85 -14.34
C PHE A 12 5.80 16.34 -15.38
N TYR A 13 4.67 15.75 -14.94
CA TYR A 13 3.66 15.22 -15.85
C TYR A 13 2.81 16.30 -16.54
N LEU A 14 2.80 17.52 -16.03
CA LEU A 14 2.16 18.65 -16.69
C LEU A 14 3.00 19.15 -17.88
N ILE A 15 4.32 19.15 -17.75
CA ILE A 15 5.27 19.60 -18.77
C ILE A 15 5.55 18.50 -19.80
N THR A 16 5.60 17.23 -19.35
CA THR A 16 5.97 16.11 -20.21
C THR A 16 4.81 15.72 -21.12
N PRO A 17 5.05 15.54 -22.44
CA PRO A 17 4.01 15.09 -23.36
C PRO A 17 3.62 13.63 -23.19
N ILE A 18 4.44 12.84 -22.48
CA ILE A 18 4.20 11.41 -22.24
C ILE A 18 3.22 11.26 -21.07
N LYS A 19 1.94 11.10 -21.40
CA LYS A 19 0.85 10.85 -20.44
C LYS A 19 0.39 9.39 -20.45
N SER A 20 1.17 8.49 -21.06
CA SER A 20 0.83 7.07 -21.12
C SER A 20 0.87 6.45 -19.73
N GLU A 21 -0.18 5.69 -19.41
CA GLU A 21 -0.25 4.89 -18.20
C GLU A 21 0.80 3.77 -18.27
N THR A 22 1.75 3.79 -17.35
CA THR A 22 2.70 2.69 -17.21
C THR A 22 2.15 1.66 -16.24
N SER A 23 2.51 0.39 -16.43
CA SER A 23 2.13 -0.71 -15.52
C SER A 23 2.56 -0.42 -14.07
N GLU A 24 3.67 0.29 -13.88
CA GLU A 24 4.17 0.69 -12.57
C GLU A 24 3.25 1.73 -11.90
N LEU A 25 2.74 2.69 -12.64
CA LEU A 25 1.78 3.67 -12.11
C LEU A 25 0.46 2.98 -11.73
N LEU A 26 -0.03 2.08 -12.59
CA LEU A 26 -1.26 1.32 -12.32
C LEU A 26 -1.13 0.42 -11.09
N SER A 27 0.02 -0.23 -10.90
CA SER A 27 0.26 -1.07 -9.71
C SER A 27 0.18 -0.29 -8.40
N ARG A 28 0.49 1.02 -8.42
CA ARG A 28 0.41 1.90 -7.23
C ARG A 28 -0.97 2.50 -6.98
N THR A 29 -1.93 2.27 -7.85
CA THR A 29 -3.32 2.69 -7.64
C THR A 29 -4.15 1.65 -6.87
N LYS A 30 -3.68 0.40 -6.83
CA LYS A 30 -4.33 -0.71 -6.11
C LYS A 30 -3.39 -1.22 -5.02
N PRO A 31 -3.72 -1.05 -3.74
CA PRO A 31 -2.90 -1.56 -2.63
C PRO A 31 -2.86 -3.10 -2.65
N HIS A 32 -1.66 -3.66 -2.49
CA HIS A 32 -1.46 -5.09 -2.30
C HIS A 32 -1.05 -5.42 -0.86
N VAL A 33 -1.37 -6.62 -0.40
CA VAL A 33 -0.96 -7.11 0.93
C VAL A 33 0.56 -7.05 1.12
N LEU A 34 1.32 -7.32 0.05
CA LEU A 34 2.78 -7.28 0.08
C LEU A 34 3.32 -5.86 0.35
N ASP A 35 2.69 -4.81 -0.19
CA ASP A 35 3.11 -3.42 0.05
C ASP A 35 3.03 -3.08 1.55
N ILE A 36 1.96 -3.53 2.20
CA ILE A 36 1.72 -3.34 3.63
C ILE A 36 2.77 -4.08 4.46
N LEU A 37 3.07 -5.33 4.11
CA LEU A 37 4.11 -6.12 4.79
C LEU A 37 5.49 -5.47 4.62
N ILE A 38 5.83 -4.99 3.42
CA ILE A 38 7.08 -4.27 3.15
C ILE A 38 7.15 -3.00 3.99
N ALA A 39 6.07 -2.23 4.07
CA ALA A 39 6.01 -1.04 4.90
C ALA A 39 6.19 -1.34 6.39
N PHE A 40 5.55 -2.40 6.89
CA PHE A 40 5.66 -2.84 8.28
C PHE A 40 7.09 -3.28 8.62
N PHE A 41 7.67 -4.21 7.86
CA PHE A 41 9.03 -4.69 8.11
C PHE A 41 10.09 -3.62 7.82
N GLY A 42 9.87 -2.76 6.82
CA GLY A 42 10.72 -1.59 6.56
C GLY A 42 10.74 -0.61 7.74
N GLY A 43 9.57 -0.37 8.35
CA GLY A 43 9.45 0.42 9.56
C GLY A 43 10.15 -0.22 10.78
N LEU A 44 10.02 -1.55 10.95
CA LEU A 44 10.77 -2.29 11.99
C LEU A 44 12.28 -2.13 11.81
N ALA A 45 12.79 -2.39 10.62
CA ALA A 45 14.21 -2.26 10.30
C ALA A 45 14.69 -0.80 10.53
N GLY A 46 13.86 0.17 10.14
CA GLY A 46 14.14 1.60 10.30
C GLY A 46 14.34 2.02 11.74
N VAL A 47 13.43 1.63 12.62
CA VAL A 47 13.53 1.99 14.04
C VAL A 47 14.66 1.24 14.74
N ILE A 48 14.88 -0.04 14.43
CA ILE A 48 15.99 -0.82 15.02
C ILE A 48 17.32 -0.16 14.66
N ALA A 49 17.53 0.19 13.39
CA ALA A 49 18.78 0.81 12.95
C ALA A 49 19.02 2.19 13.57
N THR A 50 17.96 2.96 13.83
CA THR A 50 18.10 4.27 14.48
C THR A 50 18.30 4.18 15.99
N THR A 51 17.90 3.05 16.63
CA THR A 51 18.02 2.85 18.07
C THR A 51 19.33 2.20 18.48
N VAL A 52 20.04 1.52 17.58
CA VAL A 52 21.35 0.93 17.84
C VAL A 52 22.39 2.04 18.02
N LYS A 53 23.05 2.07 19.17
CA LYS A 53 23.98 3.13 19.60
C LYS A 53 25.32 3.22 18.84
N ASN A 54 25.58 2.37 17.87
CA ASN A 54 26.80 2.43 17.08
C ASN A 54 26.72 3.57 16.06
N LYS A 55 27.59 4.55 16.20
CA LYS A 55 27.69 5.80 15.43
C LYS A 55 28.09 5.65 13.96
N ALA A 56 27.92 4.50 13.34
CA ALA A 56 28.18 4.34 11.92
C ALA A 56 27.01 4.96 11.13
N THR A 57 27.25 6.14 10.58
CA THR A 57 26.32 6.92 9.74
C THR A 57 25.67 6.08 8.63
N THR A 58 26.36 5.05 8.16
CA THR A 58 25.90 4.13 7.11
C THR A 58 24.70 3.29 7.54
N ILE A 59 24.59 2.94 8.84
CA ILE A 59 23.50 2.08 9.34
C ILE A 59 22.14 2.80 9.33
N THR A 60 22.13 4.12 9.46
CA THR A 60 20.89 4.92 9.47
C THR A 60 20.39 5.28 8.06
N VAL A 61 21.26 5.27 7.05
CA VAL A 61 20.91 5.59 5.66
C VAL A 61 20.04 4.49 5.04
N ILE A 62 20.41 3.22 5.25
CA ILE A 62 19.71 2.05 4.65
C ILE A 62 18.20 2.04 5.00
N PRO A 63 17.81 2.14 6.29
CA PRO A 63 16.38 2.17 6.63
C PRO A 63 15.65 3.42 6.13
N GLY A 64 16.34 4.56 6.10
CA GLY A 64 15.78 5.79 5.54
C GLY A 64 15.44 5.63 4.06
N VAL A 65 16.30 4.99 3.29
CA VAL A 65 16.06 4.64 1.88
C VAL A 65 14.91 3.65 1.75
N ALA A 66 14.85 2.61 2.59
CA ALA A 66 13.77 1.63 2.57
C ALA A 66 12.39 2.26 2.83
N ILE A 67 12.30 3.19 3.79
CA ILE A 67 11.07 3.94 4.07
C ILE A 67 10.73 4.87 2.90
N ALA A 68 11.73 5.54 2.34
CA ALA A 68 11.52 6.42 1.18
C ALA A 68 11.00 5.65 -0.03
N THR A 69 11.54 4.46 -0.33
CA THR A 69 11.08 3.61 -1.43
C THR A 69 9.66 3.10 -1.26
N ALA A 70 9.18 2.95 -0.03
CA ALA A 70 7.80 2.58 0.25
C ALA A 70 6.81 3.76 0.10
N LEU A 71 7.25 4.98 0.38
CA LEU A 71 6.37 6.17 0.42
C LEU A 71 6.41 7.04 -0.84
N MET A 72 7.55 7.11 -1.52
CA MET A 72 7.73 7.99 -2.69
C MET A 72 6.90 7.58 -3.91
N PRO A 73 6.89 6.29 -4.35
CA PRO A 73 6.15 5.90 -5.55
C PRO A 73 4.65 6.22 -5.49
N PRO A 74 3.93 5.93 -4.39
CA PRO A 74 2.53 6.33 -4.27
C PRO A 74 2.32 7.86 -4.37
N LEU A 75 3.23 8.66 -3.78
CA LEU A 75 3.14 10.12 -3.88
C LEU A 75 3.39 10.63 -5.30
N CYS A 76 4.30 9.99 -6.04
CA CYS A 76 4.50 10.31 -7.46
C CYS A 76 3.27 9.98 -8.29
N THR A 77 2.60 8.85 -8.01
CA THR A 77 1.35 8.48 -8.67
C THR A 77 0.21 9.44 -8.32
N VAL A 78 0.16 9.96 -7.09
CA VAL A 78 -0.78 11.03 -6.71
C VAL A 78 -0.57 12.28 -7.57
N GLY A 79 0.68 12.73 -7.75
CA GLY A 79 1.02 13.87 -8.60
C GLY A 79 0.66 13.63 -10.08
N TYR A 80 0.92 12.43 -10.60
CA TYR A 80 0.49 12.00 -11.93
C TYR A 80 -1.03 12.08 -12.09
N ALA A 81 -1.77 11.47 -11.16
CA ALA A 81 -3.24 11.44 -11.20
C ALA A 81 -3.86 12.83 -11.16
N MET A 82 -3.25 13.76 -10.42
CA MET A 82 -3.65 15.17 -10.44
C MET A 82 -3.38 15.83 -11.79
N ALA A 83 -2.24 15.53 -12.43
CA ALA A 83 -1.89 16.13 -13.72
C ALA A 83 -2.78 15.65 -14.88
N VAL A 84 -3.25 14.38 -14.80
CA VAL A 84 -4.13 13.77 -15.81
C VAL A 84 -5.62 14.01 -15.48
N GLY A 85 -5.94 14.40 -14.23
CA GLY A 85 -7.32 14.59 -13.77
C GLY A 85 -8.06 13.30 -13.45
N ASN A 86 -7.33 12.19 -13.17
CA ASN A 86 -7.93 10.90 -12.87
C ASN A 86 -8.12 10.72 -11.35
N TRP A 87 -9.31 11.02 -10.85
CA TRP A 87 -9.65 10.94 -9.43
C TRP A 87 -9.59 9.53 -8.82
N PRO A 88 -10.03 8.46 -9.50
CA PRO A 88 -9.84 7.08 -9.02
C PRO A 88 -8.37 6.75 -8.73
N TYR A 89 -7.45 7.12 -9.61
CA TYR A 89 -6.01 6.89 -9.40
C TYR A 89 -5.46 7.74 -8.25
N PHE A 90 -5.92 8.97 -8.13
CA PHE A 90 -5.56 9.83 -7.01
C PHE A 90 -5.93 9.20 -5.67
N ILE A 91 -7.20 8.77 -5.53
CA ILE A 91 -7.70 8.17 -4.28
C ILE A 91 -6.95 6.87 -3.98
N GLY A 92 -6.75 6.00 -4.97
CA GLY A 92 -6.04 4.73 -4.80
C GLY A 92 -4.59 4.92 -4.35
N ALA A 93 -3.84 5.77 -5.04
CA ALA A 93 -2.43 6.03 -4.71
C ALA A 93 -2.27 6.77 -3.37
N PHE A 94 -3.13 7.74 -3.08
CA PHE A 94 -3.12 8.45 -1.82
C PHE A 94 -3.46 7.51 -0.66
N TYR A 95 -4.40 6.62 -0.86
CA TYR A 95 -4.76 5.60 0.11
C TYR A 95 -3.60 4.63 0.37
N LEU A 96 -2.89 4.16 -0.68
CA LEU A 96 -1.70 3.33 -0.52
C LEU A 96 -0.60 4.04 0.28
N PHE A 97 -0.38 5.34 0.03
CA PHE A 97 0.53 6.16 0.83
C PHE A 97 0.13 6.21 2.30
N LEU A 98 -1.17 6.42 2.60
CA LEU A 98 -1.67 6.42 3.97
C LEU A 98 -1.48 5.08 4.66
N LEU A 99 -1.81 3.97 3.99
CA LEU A 99 -1.60 2.62 4.50
C LEU A 99 -0.14 2.39 4.88
N ASN A 100 0.78 2.63 3.95
CA ASN A 100 2.21 2.45 4.20
C ASN A 100 2.68 3.31 5.39
N SER A 101 2.25 4.57 5.47
CA SER A 101 2.60 5.47 6.57
C SER A 101 2.11 4.94 7.92
N VAL A 102 0.87 4.43 7.97
CA VAL A 102 0.27 3.87 9.20
C VAL A 102 1.03 2.62 9.65
N PHE A 103 1.35 1.70 8.74
CA PHE A 103 2.05 0.47 9.10
C PHE A 103 3.50 0.73 9.51
N ILE A 104 4.19 1.70 8.91
CA ILE A 104 5.51 2.17 9.36
C ILE A 104 5.41 2.77 10.78
N CYS A 105 4.42 3.62 11.04
CA CYS A 105 4.21 4.18 12.38
C CYS A 105 3.86 3.11 13.41
N LEU A 106 3.02 2.15 13.05
CA LEU A 106 2.62 1.05 13.93
C LEU A 106 3.83 0.19 14.30
N SER A 107 4.63 -0.22 13.32
CA SER A 107 5.83 -1.02 13.55
C SER A 107 6.84 -0.28 14.44
N THR A 108 7.06 1.01 14.16
CA THR A 108 7.91 1.90 14.97
C THR A 108 7.41 1.98 16.41
N PHE A 109 6.11 2.16 16.61
CA PHE A 109 5.49 2.21 17.94
C PHE A 109 5.69 0.91 18.73
N ILE A 110 5.49 -0.24 18.07
CA ILE A 110 5.69 -1.56 18.68
C ILE A 110 7.14 -1.73 19.18
N VAL A 111 8.12 -1.43 18.33
CA VAL A 111 9.54 -1.58 18.71
C VAL A 111 9.93 -0.64 19.83
N LEU A 112 9.56 0.63 19.77
CA LEU A 112 9.87 1.60 20.83
C LEU A 112 9.23 1.21 22.16
N ARG A 113 8.06 0.59 22.13
CA ARG A 113 7.41 0.07 23.33
C ARG A 113 8.11 -1.17 23.89
N LEU A 114 8.55 -2.10 23.02
CA LEU A 114 9.29 -3.30 23.41
C LEU A 114 10.67 -2.96 23.99
N LEU A 115 11.35 -1.96 23.41
CA LEU A 115 12.66 -1.49 23.89
C LEU A 115 12.58 -0.60 25.14
N ASN A 116 11.38 -0.38 25.71
CA ASN A 116 11.17 0.50 26.86
C ASN A 116 11.84 1.88 26.70
N PHE A 117 11.74 2.46 25.51
CA PHE A 117 12.36 3.75 25.19
C PHE A 117 11.89 4.83 26.16
N PRO A 118 12.80 5.71 26.66
CA PRO A 118 12.44 6.73 27.64
C PRO A 118 11.37 7.68 27.07
N LYS A 119 10.26 7.78 27.79
CA LYS A 119 9.17 8.69 27.40
C LYS A 119 9.58 10.13 27.63
N VAL A 120 9.20 11.01 26.72
CA VAL A 120 9.37 12.45 26.90
C VAL A 120 8.61 12.91 28.16
N LYS A 121 9.31 13.56 29.07
CA LYS A 121 8.69 14.14 30.27
C LYS A 121 8.10 15.50 29.91
N PHE A 122 6.79 15.62 29.98
CA PHE A 122 6.11 16.91 29.81
C PHE A 122 6.17 17.71 31.11
N VAL A 123 6.44 19.01 31.01
CA VAL A 123 6.48 19.91 32.14
C VAL A 123 5.09 20.09 32.77
N ASN A 124 4.03 19.97 31.95
CA ASN A 124 2.65 20.12 32.42
C ASN A 124 1.82 18.86 32.14
N PRO A 125 1.31 18.18 33.18
CA PRO A 125 0.53 16.94 33.05
C PRO A 125 -0.80 17.12 32.29
N LYS A 126 -1.38 18.32 32.28
CA LYS A 126 -2.60 18.61 31.50
C LYS A 126 -2.30 18.65 30.00
N ILE A 127 -1.14 19.16 29.60
CA ILE A 127 -0.69 19.19 28.19
C ILE A 127 -0.37 17.76 27.75
N GLU A 128 0.32 16.99 28.57
CA GLU A 128 0.62 15.58 28.30
C GLU A 128 -0.65 14.77 27.99
N ARG A 129 -1.69 14.92 28.82
CA ARG A 129 -2.97 14.23 28.62
C ARG A 129 -3.65 14.65 27.31
N LYS A 130 -3.68 15.94 27.00
CA LYS A 130 -4.26 16.45 25.75
C LYS A 130 -3.51 15.91 24.52
N VAL A 131 -2.18 15.96 24.52
CA VAL A 131 -1.35 15.44 23.42
C VAL A 131 -1.56 13.94 23.24
N LYS A 132 -1.58 13.16 24.33
CA LYS A 132 -1.84 11.71 24.25
C LYS A 132 -3.21 11.41 23.65
N ILE A 133 -4.26 12.11 24.10
CA ILE A 133 -5.63 11.92 23.57
C ILE A 133 -5.64 12.30 22.08
N TYR A 134 -5.09 13.44 21.71
CA TYR A 134 -5.08 13.90 20.33
C TYR A 134 -4.35 12.91 19.41
N VAL A 135 -3.13 12.50 19.76
CA VAL A 135 -2.35 11.53 19.00
C VAL A 135 -3.08 10.20 18.90
N PHE A 136 -3.64 9.71 20.00
CA PHE A 136 -4.40 8.46 20.01
C PHE A 136 -5.65 8.52 19.13
N THR A 137 -6.39 9.64 19.18
CA THR A 137 -7.61 9.85 18.37
C THR A 137 -7.26 9.88 16.88
N VAL A 138 -6.21 10.63 16.48
CA VAL A 138 -5.76 10.69 15.09
C VAL A 138 -5.30 9.31 14.60
N LEU A 139 -4.52 8.61 15.42
CA LEU A 139 -4.05 7.25 15.10
C LEU A 139 -5.23 6.29 14.93
N LEU A 140 -6.19 6.31 15.83
CA LEU A 140 -7.38 5.46 15.79
C LEU A 140 -8.25 5.75 14.57
N LEU A 141 -8.42 7.03 14.21
CA LEU A 141 -9.17 7.46 13.03
C LEU A 141 -8.52 6.97 11.72
N ILE A 142 -7.20 6.82 11.67
CA ILE A 142 -6.49 6.30 10.50
C ILE A 142 -6.44 4.76 10.53
N VAL A 143 -6.19 4.15 11.69
CA VAL A 143 -6.03 2.69 11.83
C VAL A 143 -7.35 1.94 11.56
N ILE A 144 -8.47 2.44 12.10
CA ILE A 144 -9.76 1.74 11.95
C ILE A 144 -10.12 1.51 10.46
N PRO A 145 -10.21 2.55 9.60
CA PRO A 145 -10.52 2.32 8.19
C PRO A 145 -9.43 1.51 7.47
N SER A 146 -8.15 1.64 7.90
CA SER A 146 -7.06 0.87 7.33
C SER A 146 -7.19 -0.62 7.61
N VAL A 147 -7.62 -1.01 8.82
CA VAL A 147 -7.85 -2.42 9.17
C VAL A 147 -9.01 -3.01 8.36
N PHE A 148 -10.12 -2.27 8.23
CA PHE A 148 -11.25 -2.72 7.40
C PHE A 148 -10.85 -2.94 5.95
N LYS A 149 -10.12 -1.99 5.36
CA LYS A 149 -9.63 -2.12 3.99
C LYS A 149 -8.59 -3.24 3.86
N PHE A 150 -7.73 -3.43 4.84
CA PHE A 150 -6.78 -4.53 4.86
C PHE A 150 -7.47 -5.89 4.86
N TYR A 151 -8.51 -6.04 5.67
CA TYR A 151 -9.34 -7.24 5.67
C TYR A 151 -9.94 -7.51 4.30
N HIS A 152 -10.55 -6.50 3.67
CA HIS A 152 -11.12 -6.61 2.32
C HIS A 152 -10.06 -7.00 1.28
N ILE A 153 -8.87 -6.36 1.30
CA ILE A 153 -7.76 -6.68 0.37
C ILE A 153 -7.28 -8.13 0.54
N ILE A 154 -7.23 -8.65 1.76
CA ILE A 154 -6.86 -10.05 2.01
C ILE A 154 -7.89 -10.99 1.35
N HIS A 155 -9.17 -10.76 1.58
CA HIS A 155 -10.22 -11.59 0.99
C HIS A 155 -10.22 -11.51 -0.53
N GLU A 156 -10.09 -10.33 -1.11
CA GLU A 156 -9.92 -10.13 -2.55
C GLU A 156 -8.71 -10.91 -3.08
N SER A 157 -7.55 -10.83 -2.41
CA SER A 157 -6.33 -11.53 -2.82
C SER A 157 -6.49 -13.05 -2.75
N ILE A 158 -7.15 -13.58 -1.72
CA ILE A 158 -7.43 -15.02 -1.58
C ILE A 158 -8.38 -15.47 -2.69
N PHE A 159 -9.42 -14.70 -2.98
CA PHE A 159 -10.36 -14.99 -4.06
C PHE A 159 -9.65 -15.06 -5.41
N ILE A 160 -8.86 -14.02 -5.76
CA ILE A 160 -8.10 -13.96 -7.02
C ILE A 160 -7.16 -15.17 -7.13
N GLN A 161 -6.43 -15.50 -6.06
CA GLN A 161 -5.51 -16.64 -6.07
C GLN A 161 -6.25 -17.98 -6.23
N SER A 162 -7.39 -18.13 -5.58
CA SER A 162 -8.22 -19.35 -5.69
C SER A 162 -8.82 -19.48 -7.09
N ALA A 163 -9.29 -18.36 -7.67
CA ALA A 163 -9.80 -18.33 -9.04
C ALA A 163 -8.70 -18.65 -10.06
N ASP A 164 -7.50 -18.10 -9.91
CA ASP A 164 -6.37 -18.39 -10.79
C ASP A 164 -5.94 -19.87 -10.70
N ASN A 165 -5.93 -20.43 -9.50
CA ASN A 165 -5.64 -21.85 -9.30
C ASN A 165 -6.70 -22.74 -9.92
N PHE A 166 -7.98 -22.38 -9.79
CA PHE A 166 -9.08 -23.11 -10.42
C PHE A 166 -8.99 -23.09 -11.94
N ILE A 167 -8.79 -21.90 -12.53
CA ILE A 167 -8.61 -21.74 -13.98
C ILE A 167 -7.45 -22.59 -14.48
N LYS A 168 -6.32 -22.55 -13.77
CA LYS A 168 -5.12 -23.29 -14.16
C LYS A 168 -5.25 -24.80 -14.03
N ASN A 169 -5.90 -25.28 -12.98
CA ASN A 169 -5.94 -26.70 -12.64
C ASN A 169 -7.13 -27.43 -13.26
N GLU A 170 -8.24 -26.73 -13.53
CA GLU A 170 -9.46 -27.37 -14.05
C GLU A 170 -9.72 -27.02 -15.52
N ILE A 171 -9.49 -25.77 -15.92
CA ILE A 171 -9.84 -25.28 -17.25
C ILE A 171 -8.67 -25.42 -18.22
N SER A 172 -7.46 -24.99 -17.81
CA SER A 172 -6.29 -25.02 -18.70
C SER A 172 -5.65 -26.40 -18.88
N ILE A 173 -6.14 -27.43 -18.18
CA ILE A 173 -5.71 -28.82 -18.40
C ILE A 173 -6.26 -29.36 -19.72
N ASN A 174 -7.40 -28.86 -20.17
CA ASN A 174 -8.00 -29.33 -21.42
C ASN A 174 -7.35 -28.57 -22.61
N PRO A 175 -6.53 -29.24 -23.47
CA PRO A 175 -5.81 -28.59 -24.55
C PRO A 175 -6.73 -28.02 -25.66
N GLU A 176 -8.01 -28.32 -25.61
CA GLU A 176 -9.02 -27.84 -26.57
C GLU A 176 -9.66 -26.51 -26.11
N ILE A 177 -9.40 -26.08 -24.87
CA ILE A 177 -9.98 -24.87 -24.27
C ILE A 177 -8.87 -23.83 -24.09
N GLU A 178 -9.01 -22.68 -24.74
CA GLU A 178 -8.14 -21.53 -24.55
C GLU A 178 -8.89 -20.41 -23.84
N VAL A 179 -8.35 -19.95 -22.72
CA VAL A 179 -8.91 -18.79 -21.98
C VAL A 179 -8.39 -17.52 -22.64
N LEU A 180 -9.24 -16.83 -23.38
CA LEU A 180 -8.92 -15.61 -24.13
C LEU A 180 -8.85 -14.38 -23.20
N THR A 181 -9.83 -14.22 -22.32
CA THR A 181 -9.84 -13.15 -21.32
C THR A 181 -10.45 -13.64 -20.03
N LYS A 182 -9.94 -13.12 -18.92
CA LYS A 182 -10.47 -13.34 -17.58
C LYS A 182 -10.75 -12.00 -16.92
N GLU A 183 -11.94 -11.85 -16.37
CA GLU A 183 -12.31 -10.74 -15.51
C GLU A 183 -12.71 -11.31 -14.15
N LEU A 184 -12.04 -10.88 -13.11
CA LEU A 184 -12.27 -11.30 -11.74
C LEU A 184 -12.83 -10.09 -10.97
N ASN A 185 -14.13 -10.14 -10.68
CA ASN A 185 -14.81 -9.11 -9.92
C ASN A 185 -15.06 -9.62 -8.50
N TYR A 186 -14.36 -9.02 -7.53
CA TYR A 186 -14.58 -9.30 -6.13
C TYR A 186 -15.53 -8.25 -5.54
N GLU A 187 -16.77 -8.67 -5.31
CA GLU A 187 -17.72 -7.95 -4.47
C GLU A 187 -18.00 -8.81 -3.22
N ASP A 188 -18.05 -8.19 -2.03
CA ASP A 188 -18.16 -8.91 -0.75
C ASP A 188 -19.37 -9.88 -0.69
N GLU A 189 -20.46 -9.55 -1.36
CA GLU A 189 -21.68 -10.36 -1.34
C GLU A 189 -21.77 -11.38 -2.48
N ASN A 190 -21.20 -11.08 -3.65
CA ASN A 190 -21.28 -11.95 -4.83
C ASN A 190 -19.99 -11.85 -5.66
N PRO A 191 -18.95 -12.61 -5.32
CA PRO A 191 -17.74 -12.65 -6.14
C PRO A 191 -18.00 -13.38 -7.46
N GLU A 192 -17.64 -12.74 -8.59
CA GLU A 192 -17.89 -13.27 -9.93
C GLU A 192 -16.59 -13.54 -10.68
N ILE A 193 -16.56 -14.65 -11.40
CA ILE A 193 -15.50 -15.01 -12.35
C ILE A 193 -16.11 -15.01 -13.74
N ILE A 194 -15.71 -14.08 -14.59
CA ILE A 194 -16.15 -14.01 -15.98
C ILE A 194 -15.00 -14.49 -16.85
N LEU A 195 -15.20 -15.61 -17.53
CA LEU A 195 -14.22 -16.20 -18.43
C LEU A 195 -14.74 -16.16 -19.87
N ASN A 196 -13.93 -15.59 -20.76
CA ASN A 196 -14.12 -15.70 -22.19
C ASN A 196 -13.28 -16.89 -22.70
N ILE A 197 -13.94 -17.94 -23.12
CA ILE A 197 -13.31 -19.20 -23.52
C ILE A 197 -13.44 -19.36 -25.03
N GLY A 198 -12.33 -19.66 -25.70
CA GLY A 198 -12.28 -20.07 -27.10
C GLY A 198 -11.90 -21.54 -27.20
N GLY A 199 -12.54 -22.29 -28.10
CA GLY A 199 -12.22 -23.72 -28.32
C GLY A 199 -13.05 -24.33 -29.46
N LYS A 200 -12.62 -25.50 -29.92
CA LYS A 200 -13.19 -26.08 -31.12
C LYS A 200 -14.55 -26.76 -30.93
N TYR A 201 -14.89 -27.15 -29.70
CA TYR A 201 -16.18 -27.72 -29.33
C TYR A 201 -16.51 -27.45 -27.86
N ILE A 202 -17.30 -26.42 -27.60
CA ILE A 202 -18.03 -26.30 -26.34
C ILE A 202 -19.46 -26.67 -26.68
N ASN A 203 -19.86 -27.94 -26.38
CA ASN A 203 -21.25 -28.31 -26.36
C ASN A 203 -21.89 -27.80 -25.07
N GLU A 204 -22.99 -27.04 -25.22
CA GLU A 204 -23.85 -26.60 -24.13
C GLU A 204 -24.34 -27.76 -23.25
#